data_1e951af1d182ad181bb3a519f73d8fca
#
_entry.id   1e951af1d182ad181bb3a519f73d8fca
#
_cell.length_a   1.000
_cell.length_b   1.000
_cell.length_c   1.000
_cell.angle_alpha   90.00
_cell.angle_beta   90.00
_cell.angle_gamma   90.00
#
_symmetry.space_group_name_H-M   'P 1'
#
loop_
_entity.id
_entity.type
_entity.pdbx_description
1 polymer ?
#
loop_
_entity_poly.entity_id
_entity_poly.type
_entity_poly.pdbx_seq_one_letter_code
_entity_poly.pdbx_strand_id
1 'polypeptide(L)'
;MSTIEKSIEVNVPVYTAYNQWTHFEEFPRFMEGVKEVKRLDATRLHWKAEIAGQDKEWDAELTDETADQRLAWTSRGGAITGWVATFHPLSDARSTVMLQLEYAPQGFVENVGDALGVVSTRVQGDLERFKEFIEKRWRPSSRETIFDNFPF
;
A
#
# COMPACT_ATOMS: atom_id res chain seq x y z
N MET A 1 8.32 -16.25 -12.08
CA MET A 1 7.79 -15.02 -11.48
C MET A 1 6.36 -15.27 -11.03
N SER A 2 6.04 -14.85 -9.85
CA SER A 2 4.72 -15.07 -9.28
C SER A 2 4.05 -13.75 -8.99
N THR A 3 2.73 -13.75 -9.02
CA THR A 3 1.94 -12.57 -8.71
C THR A 3 1.14 -12.83 -7.45
N ILE A 4 1.20 -11.89 -6.52
CA ILE A 4 0.39 -11.91 -5.31
C ILE A 4 -0.69 -10.85 -5.48
N GLU A 5 -1.94 -11.24 -5.26
CA GLU A 5 -3.05 -10.32 -5.40
C GLU A 5 -3.92 -10.42 -4.17
N LYS A 6 -4.13 -9.29 -3.49
CA LYS A 6 -4.97 -9.22 -2.31
C LYS A 6 -5.81 -7.97 -2.37
N SER A 7 -6.98 -8.01 -1.79
CA SER A 7 -7.86 -6.84 -1.76
C SER A 7 -8.56 -6.73 -0.42
N ILE A 8 -9.08 -5.53 -0.12
CA ILE A 8 -9.83 -5.29 1.09
C ILE A 8 -10.85 -4.18 0.83
N GLU A 9 -12.03 -4.34 1.42
CA GLU A 9 -13.02 -3.27 1.44
C GLU A 9 -12.78 -2.38 2.64
N VAL A 10 -12.87 -1.07 2.42
CA VAL A 10 -12.72 -0.11 3.50
C VAL A 10 -13.93 0.82 3.51
N ASN A 11 -14.34 1.22 4.71
CA ASN A 11 -15.53 2.06 4.89
C ASN A 11 -15.14 3.53 4.84
N VAL A 12 -14.50 3.92 3.74
CA VAL A 12 -14.16 5.30 3.46
C VAL A 12 -14.31 5.53 1.96
N PRO A 13 -14.52 6.77 1.54
CA PRO A 13 -14.59 7.08 0.11
C PRO A 13 -13.30 6.72 -0.62
N VAL A 14 -13.42 6.46 -1.91
CA VAL A 14 -12.27 6.07 -2.71
C VAL A 14 -11.18 7.13 -2.69
N TYR A 15 -11.56 8.41 -2.69
CA TYR A 15 -10.54 9.46 -2.67
C TYR A 15 -9.78 9.49 -1.35
N THR A 16 -10.44 9.14 -0.26
CA THR A 16 -9.78 9.08 1.05
C THR A 16 -8.75 7.95 1.07
N ALA A 17 -9.12 6.78 0.56
CA ALA A 17 -8.20 5.65 0.48
C ALA A 17 -7.02 5.99 -0.43
N TYR A 18 -7.30 6.53 -1.59
CA TYR A 18 -6.24 6.88 -2.54
C TYR A 18 -5.29 7.91 -1.96
N ASN A 19 -5.83 8.97 -1.36
CA ASN A 19 -4.99 10.02 -0.81
C ASN A 19 -4.05 9.50 0.26
N GLN A 20 -4.50 8.57 1.10
CA GLN A 20 -3.64 7.99 2.11
C GLN A 20 -2.48 7.22 1.48
N TRP A 21 -2.76 6.52 0.39
CA TRP A 21 -1.71 5.75 -0.30
C TRP A 21 -0.71 6.64 -1.02
N THR A 22 -1.01 7.90 -1.26
CA THR A 22 -0.02 8.82 -1.82
C THR A 22 0.92 9.39 -0.76
N HIS A 23 0.61 9.19 0.50
CA HIS A 23 1.49 9.61 1.59
C HIS A 23 2.44 8.47 1.90
N PHE A 24 3.40 8.24 1.00
CA PHE A 24 4.28 7.08 1.05
C PHE A 24 5.05 7.01 2.36
N GLU A 25 5.38 8.16 2.94
CA GLU A 25 6.17 8.21 4.16
C GLU A 25 5.38 7.71 5.38
N GLU A 26 4.08 7.56 5.25
CA GLU A 26 3.25 7.02 6.32
C GLU A 26 3.03 5.51 6.22
N PHE A 27 3.54 4.87 5.18
CA PHE A 27 3.38 3.43 5.03
C PHE A 27 3.80 2.63 6.26
N PRO A 28 4.86 3.00 7.00
CA PRO A 28 5.21 2.24 8.20
C PRO A 28 4.11 2.16 9.25
N ARG A 29 3.13 3.06 9.19
CA ARG A 29 2.05 3.07 10.16
C ARG A 29 1.10 1.88 9.99
N PHE A 30 1.03 1.28 8.81
CA PHE A 30 0.16 0.14 8.60
C PHE A 30 0.82 -1.01 7.84
N MET A 31 2.03 -0.82 7.35
CA MET A 31 2.76 -1.91 6.69
C MET A 31 3.82 -2.43 7.64
N GLU A 32 3.52 -3.59 8.22
CA GLU A 32 4.46 -4.23 9.12
C GLU A 32 5.72 -4.59 8.36
N GLY A 33 6.87 -4.33 8.97
CA GLY A 33 8.12 -4.60 8.33
C GLY A 33 8.67 -3.46 7.50
N VAL A 34 7.83 -2.55 7.05
CA VAL A 34 8.32 -1.34 6.38
C VAL A 34 8.75 -0.36 7.45
N LYS A 35 10.04 -0.04 7.46
CA LYS A 35 10.60 0.84 8.48
C LYS A 35 10.57 2.29 8.06
N GLU A 36 10.80 2.55 6.79
CA GLU A 36 10.86 3.91 6.32
C GLU A 36 10.65 3.94 4.81
N VAL A 37 9.90 4.93 4.33
CA VAL A 37 9.84 5.23 2.91
C VAL A 37 10.12 6.72 2.77
N LYS A 38 11.13 7.06 1.95
CA LYS A 38 11.49 8.44 1.68
C LYS A 38 11.19 8.76 0.23
N ARG A 39 10.60 9.92 0.01
CA ARG A 39 10.40 10.40 -1.35
C ARG A 39 11.64 11.18 -1.75
N LEU A 40 12.33 10.69 -2.79
CA LEU A 40 13.57 11.32 -3.25
C LEU A 40 13.29 12.44 -4.24
N ASP A 41 12.29 12.26 -5.09
CA ASP A 41 11.83 13.30 -6.00
C ASP A 41 10.40 12.96 -6.43
N ALA A 42 9.90 13.58 -7.49
CA ALA A 42 8.51 13.42 -7.89
C ALA A 42 8.13 11.97 -8.17
N THR A 43 9.09 11.15 -8.63
CA THR A 43 8.79 9.79 -9.04
C THR A 43 9.61 8.72 -8.32
N ARG A 44 10.60 9.10 -7.53
CA ARG A 44 11.49 8.10 -6.91
C ARG A 44 11.29 8.03 -5.42
N LEU A 45 11.32 6.80 -4.91
CA LEU A 45 11.16 6.50 -3.51
C LEU A 45 12.30 5.61 -3.06
N HIS A 46 12.69 5.73 -1.80
CA HIS A 46 13.65 4.83 -1.19
C HIS A 46 12.97 4.12 -0.02
N TRP A 47 13.04 2.80 -0.04
CA TRP A 47 12.37 1.95 0.95
C TRP A 47 13.36 1.28 1.85
N LYS A 48 13.04 1.20 3.13
CA LYS A 48 13.74 0.37 4.11
C LYS A 48 12.71 -0.54 4.75
N ALA A 49 12.95 -1.83 4.70
CA ALA A 49 12.00 -2.80 5.22
C ALA A 49 12.70 -4.03 5.73
N GLU A 50 12.03 -4.76 6.60
CA GLU A 50 12.47 -6.06 7.04
C GLU A 50 11.60 -7.11 6.36
N ILE A 51 12.23 -7.99 5.59
CA ILE A 51 11.53 -9.03 4.85
C ILE A 51 12.13 -10.36 5.24
N ALA A 52 11.32 -11.26 5.76
CA ALA A 52 11.76 -12.60 6.18
C ALA A 52 12.95 -12.54 7.13
N GLY A 53 12.91 -11.58 8.06
CA GLY A 53 13.95 -11.45 9.08
C GLY A 53 15.21 -10.73 8.63
N GLN A 54 15.23 -10.20 7.42
CA GLN A 54 16.40 -9.51 6.88
C GLN A 54 16.07 -8.08 6.53
N ASP A 55 16.96 -7.16 6.91
CA ASP A 55 16.81 -5.76 6.54
C ASP A 55 17.18 -5.56 5.08
N LYS A 56 16.29 -4.90 4.35
CA LYS A 56 16.46 -4.64 2.93
C LYS A 56 16.23 -3.17 2.65
N GLU A 57 16.96 -2.66 1.66
CA GLU A 57 16.75 -1.30 1.16
C GLU A 57 16.74 -1.36 -0.35
N TRP A 58 15.89 -0.56 -0.95
CA TRP A 58 15.84 -0.49 -2.41
C TRP A 58 15.20 0.81 -2.84
N ASP A 59 15.44 1.15 -4.11
CA ASP A 59 14.80 2.30 -4.73
C ASP A 59 13.64 1.81 -5.58
N ALA A 60 12.60 2.62 -5.63
CA ALA A 60 11.44 2.34 -6.45
C ALA A 60 11.09 3.58 -7.25
N GLU A 61 10.47 3.37 -8.39
CA GLU A 61 10.06 4.46 -9.26
C GLU A 61 8.56 4.38 -9.49
N LEU A 62 7.90 5.52 -9.28
CA LEU A 62 6.47 5.63 -9.53
C LEU A 62 6.25 5.66 -11.02
N THR A 63 5.47 4.72 -11.54
CA THR A 63 5.24 4.59 -12.97
C THR A 63 3.84 4.97 -13.39
N ASP A 64 2.90 5.06 -12.43
CA ASP A 64 1.52 5.44 -12.73
C ASP A 64 0.92 6.09 -11.48
N GLU A 65 0.31 7.23 -11.67
CA GLU A 65 -0.37 7.94 -10.58
C GLU A 65 -1.63 8.54 -11.18
N THR A 66 -2.71 7.76 -11.14
CA THR A 66 -4.01 8.18 -11.67
C THR A 66 -4.95 8.38 -10.49
N ALA A 67 -5.34 9.61 -10.25
CA ALA A 67 -6.09 10.00 -9.05
C ALA A 67 -7.32 9.14 -8.86
N ASP A 68 -7.48 8.64 -7.64
CA ASP A 68 -8.61 7.83 -7.19
C ASP A 68 -8.76 6.51 -7.92
N GLN A 69 -7.78 6.12 -8.72
CA GLN A 69 -7.86 4.90 -9.52
C GLN A 69 -6.66 3.99 -9.34
N ARG A 70 -5.45 4.52 -9.42
CA ARG A 70 -4.31 3.63 -9.55
C ARG A 70 -3.00 4.29 -9.13
N LEU A 71 -2.19 3.52 -8.43
CA LEU A 71 -0.80 3.84 -8.15
C LEU A 71 0.03 2.63 -8.54
N ALA A 72 1.12 2.86 -9.25
CA ALA A 72 2.01 1.76 -9.63
C ALA A 72 3.45 2.22 -9.49
N TRP A 73 4.30 1.32 -9.02
CA TRP A 73 5.73 1.60 -8.98
C TRP A 73 6.51 0.31 -9.18
N THR A 74 7.72 0.48 -9.71
CA THR A 74 8.65 -0.62 -9.93
C THR A 74 9.83 -0.46 -9.01
N SER A 75 10.37 -1.57 -8.54
CA SER A 75 11.52 -1.59 -7.64
C SER A 75 12.75 -2.07 -8.38
N ARG A 76 13.88 -1.52 -8.00
CA ARG A 76 15.17 -1.95 -8.55
C ARG A 76 15.85 -2.80 -7.49
N GLY A 77 16.16 -4.02 -7.87
CA GLY A 77 16.73 -4.99 -6.96
C GLY A 77 15.66 -5.52 -6.02
N GLY A 78 15.97 -6.57 -5.31
CA GLY A 78 15.03 -7.19 -4.41
C GLY A 78 14.10 -8.16 -5.10
N ALA A 79 13.31 -8.86 -4.30
CA ALA A 79 12.43 -9.91 -4.80
C ALA A 79 11.13 -9.37 -5.33
N ILE A 80 10.65 -8.26 -4.82
CA ILE A 80 9.40 -7.65 -5.27
C ILE A 80 9.76 -6.60 -6.31
N THR A 81 9.36 -6.85 -7.56
CA THR A 81 9.80 -6.03 -8.68
C THR A 81 8.77 -5.00 -9.10
N GLY A 82 7.52 -5.18 -8.70
CA GLY A 82 6.49 -4.22 -9.04
C GLY A 82 5.31 -4.30 -8.12
N TRP A 83 4.66 -3.17 -7.93
CA TRP A 83 3.44 -3.03 -7.14
C TRP A 83 2.44 -2.25 -7.94
N VAL A 84 1.19 -2.69 -7.87
CA VAL A 84 0.08 -1.92 -8.42
C VAL A 84 -1.01 -1.89 -7.36
N ALA A 85 -1.42 -0.69 -6.98
CA ALA A 85 -2.55 -0.50 -6.09
C ALA A 85 -3.68 0.11 -6.91
N THR A 86 -4.83 -0.55 -6.92
CA THR A 86 -6.00 -0.04 -7.62
C THR A 86 -7.11 0.25 -6.61
N PHE A 87 -7.92 1.24 -6.92
CA PHE A 87 -8.93 1.76 -6.01
C PHE A 87 -10.26 1.79 -6.74
N HIS A 88 -11.28 1.17 -6.13
CA HIS A 88 -12.58 1.02 -6.77
C HIS A 88 -13.68 1.53 -5.84
N PRO A 89 -14.46 2.52 -6.26
CA PRO A 89 -15.56 2.97 -5.42
C PRO A 89 -16.68 1.94 -5.39
N LEU A 90 -17.18 1.66 -4.21
CA LEU A 90 -18.35 0.81 -4.04
C LEU A 90 -19.59 1.66 -3.78
N SER A 91 -19.41 2.78 -3.09
CA SER A 91 -20.45 3.76 -2.82
C SER A 91 -19.74 5.06 -2.46
N ASP A 92 -20.51 6.07 -2.08
CA ASP A 92 -19.91 7.33 -1.67
C ASP A 92 -19.06 7.22 -0.42
N ALA A 93 -19.25 6.16 0.36
CA ALA A 93 -18.56 5.99 1.65
C ALA A 93 -17.84 4.67 1.77
N ARG A 94 -17.70 3.92 0.69
CA ARG A 94 -17.01 2.62 0.72
C ARG A 94 -16.22 2.42 -0.56
N SER A 95 -15.09 1.73 -0.43
CA SER A 95 -14.23 1.47 -1.57
C SER A 95 -13.47 0.16 -1.37
N THR A 96 -12.89 -0.34 -2.44
CA THR A 96 -12.02 -1.52 -2.41
C THR A 96 -10.63 -1.08 -2.82
N VAL A 97 -9.64 -1.55 -2.06
CA VAL A 97 -8.22 -1.38 -2.39
C VAL A 97 -7.68 -2.74 -2.77
N MET A 98 -7.09 -2.84 -3.94
CA MET A 98 -6.47 -4.08 -4.41
C MET A 98 -5.00 -3.85 -4.64
N LEU A 99 -4.17 -4.77 -4.12
CA LEU A 99 -2.74 -4.75 -4.33
C LEU A 99 -2.33 -5.93 -5.17
N GLN A 100 -1.53 -5.67 -6.19
CA GLN A 100 -0.88 -6.72 -6.98
C GLN A 100 0.63 -6.51 -6.89
N LEU A 101 1.33 -7.57 -6.56
CA LEU A 101 2.79 -7.55 -6.46
C LEU A 101 3.35 -8.59 -7.39
N GLU A 102 4.41 -8.24 -8.08
CA GLU A 102 5.19 -9.20 -8.84
C GLU A 102 6.38 -9.64 -8.00
N TYR A 103 6.47 -10.92 -7.78
CA TYR A 103 7.49 -11.51 -6.93
C TYR A 103 8.40 -12.39 -7.75
N ALA A 104 9.68 -12.04 -7.81
CA ALA A 104 10.69 -12.80 -8.52
C ALA A 104 11.83 -13.03 -7.53
N PRO A 105 11.94 -14.24 -6.96
CA PRO A 105 12.99 -14.49 -5.97
C PRO A 105 14.37 -14.28 -6.57
N GLN A 106 15.25 -13.75 -5.77
CA GLN A 106 16.63 -13.50 -6.17
C GLN A 106 17.46 -14.69 -5.75
N GLY A 107 18.38 -15.11 -6.63
CA GLY A 107 19.30 -16.19 -6.29
C GLY A 107 18.63 -17.54 -6.25
N PHE A 108 18.86 -18.29 -5.20
CA PHE A 108 18.33 -19.63 -5.09
C PHE A 108 16.85 -19.64 -4.83
N VAL A 109 16.17 -20.66 -5.32
CA VAL A 109 14.73 -20.68 -5.32
C VAL A 109 14.15 -21.85 -4.52
N GLU A 110 14.95 -22.51 -3.75
CA GLU A 110 14.50 -23.68 -3.01
C GLU A 110 13.39 -23.35 -2.02
N ASN A 111 13.33 -22.10 -1.56
CA ASN A 111 12.33 -21.67 -0.62
C ASN A 111 11.30 -20.73 -1.24
N VAL A 112 11.12 -20.81 -2.53
CA VAL A 112 10.19 -19.89 -3.22
C VAL A 112 8.79 -19.96 -2.62
N GLY A 113 8.29 -21.17 -2.39
CA GLY A 113 6.95 -21.33 -1.84
C GLY A 113 6.82 -20.72 -0.46
N ASP A 114 7.81 -20.92 0.39
CA ASP A 114 7.80 -20.37 1.74
C ASP A 114 7.86 -18.85 1.71
N ALA A 115 8.77 -18.30 0.90
CA ALA A 115 8.90 -16.85 0.80
C ALA A 115 7.64 -16.22 0.24
N LEU A 116 7.05 -16.85 -0.77
CA LEU A 116 5.82 -16.35 -1.36
C LEU A 116 4.69 -16.35 -0.32
N GLY A 117 4.60 -17.40 0.50
CA GLY A 117 3.60 -17.46 1.56
C GLY A 117 3.80 -16.38 2.60
N VAL A 118 5.05 -16.12 2.99
CA VAL A 118 5.36 -15.07 3.95
C VAL A 118 4.94 -13.70 3.41
N VAL A 119 5.29 -13.41 2.16
CA VAL A 119 4.94 -12.12 1.55
C VAL A 119 3.43 -12.00 1.40
N SER A 120 2.77 -13.07 0.96
CA SER A 120 1.32 -13.06 0.80
C SER A 120 0.61 -12.78 2.11
N THR A 121 1.04 -13.43 3.19
CA THR A 121 0.46 -13.22 4.51
C THR A 121 0.73 -11.79 4.99
N ARG A 122 1.94 -11.28 4.75
CA ARG A 122 2.29 -9.92 5.13
C ARG A 122 1.39 -8.91 4.43
N VAL A 123 1.19 -9.10 3.12
CA VAL A 123 0.36 -8.18 2.34
C VAL A 123 -1.08 -8.18 2.83
N GLN A 124 -1.62 -9.36 3.12
CA GLN A 124 -2.99 -9.45 3.64
C GLN A 124 -3.09 -8.72 4.98
N GLY A 125 -2.12 -8.95 5.86
CA GLY A 125 -2.09 -8.27 7.16
C GLY A 125 -1.94 -6.76 7.02
N ASP A 126 -1.13 -6.32 6.06
CA ASP A 126 -0.95 -4.89 5.83
C ASP A 126 -2.24 -4.23 5.38
N LEU A 127 -3.00 -4.90 4.51
CA LEU A 127 -4.29 -4.38 4.08
C LEU A 127 -5.28 -4.30 5.22
N GLU A 128 -5.28 -5.31 6.11
CA GLU A 128 -6.16 -5.29 7.27
C GLU A 128 -5.77 -4.16 8.23
N ARG A 129 -4.48 -3.94 8.41
CA ARG A 129 -4.01 -2.84 9.23
C ARG A 129 -4.32 -1.49 8.58
N PHE A 130 -4.24 -1.42 7.25
CA PHE A 130 -4.64 -0.21 6.54
C PHE A 130 -6.11 0.09 6.75
N LYS A 131 -6.97 -0.92 6.66
CA LYS A 131 -8.40 -0.74 6.89
C LYS A 131 -8.64 -0.14 8.27
N GLU A 132 -8.04 -0.73 9.29
CA GLU A 132 -8.21 -0.24 10.65
C GLU A 132 -7.69 1.18 10.79
N PHE A 133 -6.52 1.43 10.22
CA PHE A 133 -5.88 2.74 10.29
C PHE A 133 -6.73 3.83 9.65
N ILE A 134 -7.19 3.59 8.42
CA ILE A 134 -7.90 4.62 7.68
C ILE A 134 -9.31 4.85 8.21
N GLU A 135 -9.97 3.79 8.68
CA GLU A 135 -11.32 3.93 9.21
C GLU A 135 -11.33 4.68 10.54
N LYS A 136 -10.27 4.53 11.33
CA LYS A 136 -10.14 5.32 12.55
C LYS A 136 -9.79 6.77 12.25
N ARG A 137 -9.02 7.00 11.21
CA ARG A 137 -8.56 8.34 10.86
C ARG A 137 -9.66 9.16 10.20
N TRP A 138 -10.46 8.53 9.37
CA TRP A 138 -11.55 9.21 8.67
C TRP A 138 -12.82 9.10 9.49
N ARG A 139 -13.45 10.26 9.77
CA ARG A 139 -14.64 10.30 10.60
C ARG A 139 -15.69 11.14 9.93
N PRO A 140 -16.65 10.51 9.23
CA PRO A 140 -17.65 11.28 8.51
C PRO A 140 -18.47 12.18 9.42
N SER A 141 -18.84 11.71 10.59
CA SER A 141 -19.62 12.54 11.51
C SER A 141 -18.86 13.78 11.93
N SER A 142 -17.56 13.65 12.16
CA SER A 142 -16.72 14.80 12.49
C SER A 142 -16.68 15.80 11.36
N ARG A 143 -16.59 15.32 10.15
CA ARG A 143 -16.56 16.20 9.01
C ARG A 143 -17.87 16.91 8.83
N GLU A 144 -18.97 16.22 9.06
CA GLU A 144 -20.28 16.83 8.94
C GLU A 144 -20.48 17.94 9.95
N THR A 145 -19.98 17.75 11.15
CA THR A 145 -20.16 18.77 12.17
C THR A 145 -19.26 19.97 11.94
N ILE A 146 -18.21 19.78 11.25
CA ILE A 146 -17.29 20.87 10.99
C ILE A 146 -17.82 21.81 9.95
N PHE A 147 -18.49 21.33 9.15
CA PHE A 147 -18.93 22.11 8.09
C PHE A 147 -20.22 22.65 8.27
N ASP A 148 -20.12 22.27 9.02
CA ASP A 148 -21.00 22.52 9.02
C ASP A 148 -20.80 23.36 9.56
N ASN A 149 -19.75 22.95 9.79
CA ASN A 149 -19.47 23.52 9.80
C ASN A 149 -19.15 24.04 9.56
N PHE A 150 -18.88 23.78 9.62
CA PHE A 150 -18.54 24.24 9.05
C PHE A 150 -18.80 24.58 8.69
N PRO A 151 -18.88 24.85 8.88
CA PRO A 151 -18.98 25.12 8.43
C PRO A 151 -19.10 25.41 8.06
N PHE A 152 -19.09 25.37 8.14
CA PHE A 152 -19.15 25.60 7.62
C PHE A 152 -19.17 25.88 7.41
#